data_988ff82c5463d2ea8bd6125a971dd9a1
#
_entry.id   988ff82c5463d2ea8bd6125a971dd9a1
#
_cell.length_a   1.000
_cell.length_b   1.000
_cell.length_c   1.000
_cell.angle_alpha   90.00
_cell.angle_beta   90.00
_cell.angle_gamma   90.00
#
_symmetry.space_group_name_H-M   'P 1'
#
loop_
_entity.id
_entity.type
_entity.pdbx_description
1 polymer ?
#
loop_
_entity_poly.entity_id
_entity_poly.type
_entity_poly.pdbx_seq_one_letter_code
_entity_poly.pdbx_strand_id
1 'polypeptide(L)'
;MTLIERIFNPFSVFHHKRISKYLSELDIEKIIDIGAHKGEFLENMLILENVNSFYAFEPQKNIFLELNEKFSKNKKVSLFNYAMDNEITNKKLKINKLSMTSSLAEINEKSLYLKFKNFLTFTKSNYEEEYEVQTNTVDKIFESISLKKALLKIDVEGFEMSVIEGSKMKLREIPFVLLE
;
A
#
# COMPACT_ATOMS: atom_id res chain seq x y z
N MET A 1 18.55 -7.27 4.04
CA MET A 1 18.15 -7.14 2.62
C MET A 1 18.60 -8.39 1.88
N THR A 2 17.66 -9.19 1.40
CA THR A 2 17.92 -10.43 0.68
C THR A 2 18.51 -10.15 -0.71
N LEU A 3 19.13 -11.15 -1.36
CA LEU A 3 19.64 -11.02 -2.74
C LEU A 3 18.52 -10.61 -3.72
N ILE A 4 17.31 -11.11 -3.51
CA ILE A 4 16.11 -10.82 -4.30
C ILE A 4 15.73 -9.33 -4.14
N GLU A 5 15.68 -8.82 -2.92
CA GLU A 5 15.43 -7.39 -2.66
C GLU A 5 16.47 -6.48 -3.33
N ARG A 6 17.73 -6.92 -3.42
CA ARG A 6 18.79 -6.17 -4.13
C ARG A 6 18.57 -6.11 -5.64
N ILE A 7 17.98 -7.14 -6.24
CA ILE A 7 17.74 -7.21 -7.69
C ILE A 7 16.49 -6.41 -8.08
N PHE A 8 15.42 -6.48 -7.29
CA PHE A 8 14.14 -5.84 -7.61
C PHE A 8 14.02 -4.39 -7.12
N ASN A 9 14.74 -4.01 -6.07
CA ASN A 9 14.72 -2.64 -5.55
C ASN A 9 15.10 -1.56 -6.60
N PRO A 10 16.12 -1.75 -7.49
CA PRO A 10 16.40 -0.78 -8.55
C PRO A 10 15.24 -0.60 -9.53
N PHE A 11 14.48 -1.65 -9.82
CA PHE A 11 13.33 -1.55 -10.71
C PHE A 11 12.18 -0.76 -10.09
N SER A 12 11.87 -0.99 -8.82
CA SER A 12 10.84 -0.23 -8.10
C SER A 12 11.22 1.24 -7.97
N VAL A 13 12.46 1.55 -7.61
CA VAL A 13 12.97 2.92 -7.52
C VAL A 13 12.91 3.64 -8.88
N PHE A 14 13.28 2.96 -9.97
CA PHE A 14 13.20 3.53 -11.32
C PHE A 14 11.74 3.78 -11.74
N HIS A 15 10.85 2.84 -11.41
CA HIS A 15 9.42 2.96 -11.66
C HIS A 15 8.82 4.15 -10.90
N HIS A 16 9.08 4.25 -9.60
CA HIS A 16 8.59 5.35 -8.76
C HIS A 16 9.12 6.72 -9.21
N LYS A 17 10.37 6.83 -9.66
CA LYS A 17 10.91 8.09 -10.23
C LYS A 17 10.21 8.52 -11.51
N ARG A 18 9.82 7.58 -12.37
CA ARG A 18 9.02 7.91 -13.56
C ARG A 18 7.61 8.37 -13.17
N ILE A 19 7.00 7.69 -12.20
CA ILE A 19 5.69 8.06 -11.67
C ILE A 19 5.75 9.46 -11.06
N SER A 20 6.73 9.77 -10.20
CA SER A 20 6.84 11.09 -9.57
C SER A 20 6.98 12.22 -10.58
N LYS A 21 7.75 12.01 -11.67
CA LYS A 21 7.83 12.99 -12.75
C LYS A 21 6.48 13.24 -13.43
N TYR A 22 5.73 12.16 -13.71
CA TYR A 22 4.40 12.30 -14.30
C TYR A 22 3.41 12.99 -13.34
N LEU A 23 3.44 12.61 -12.06
CA LEU A 23 2.56 13.17 -11.04
C LEU A 23 2.86 14.65 -10.74
N SER A 24 4.10 15.12 -10.97
CA SER A 24 4.44 16.53 -10.79
C SER A 24 3.73 17.47 -11.77
N GLU A 25 3.22 16.93 -12.88
CA GLU A 25 2.46 17.69 -13.90
C GLU A 25 0.96 17.72 -13.60
N LEU A 26 0.49 16.93 -12.61
CA LEU A 26 -0.92 16.84 -12.25
C LEU A 26 -1.27 17.78 -11.08
N ASP A 27 -2.51 18.24 -11.06
CA ASP A 27 -3.04 19.05 -9.95
C ASP A 27 -3.42 18.16 -8.75
N ILE A 28 -2.39 17.67 -8.06
CA ILE A 28 -2.51 16.79 -6.89
C ILE A 28 -1.99 17.52 -5.66
N GLU A 29 -2.79 17.56 -4.60
CA GLU A 29 -2.43 18.12 -3.30
C GLU A 29 -2.32 17.07 -2.20
N LYS A 30 -2.91 15.87 -2.42
CA LYS A 30 -2.96 14.78 -1.45
C LYS A 30 -2.58 13.45 -2.10
N ILE A 31 -1.83 12.64 -1.38
CA ILE A 31 -1.53 11.26 -1.77
C ILE A 31 -1.99 10.31 -0.66
N ILE A 32 -2.75 9.29 -1.06
CA ILE A 32 -3.22 8.21 -0.20
C ILE A 32 -2.51 6.95 -0.70
N ASP A 33 -1.64 6.37 0.14
CA ASP A 33 -0.83 5.19 -0.13
C ASP A 33 -1.34 4.02 0.70
N ILE A 34 -2.11 3.12 0.07
CA ILE A 34 -2.66 1.92 0.71
C ILE A 34 -1.76 0.74 0.37
N GLY A 35 -1.19 0.11 1.42
CA GLY A 35 -0.10 -0.84 1.32
C GLY A 35 1.25 -0.12 1.21
N ALA A 36 1.50 0.79 2.16
CA ALA A 36 2.68 1.65 2.12
C ALA A 36 4.00 0.91 2.40
N HIS A 37 3.93 -0.30 2.94
CA HIS A 37 5.09 -1.13 3.29
C HIS A 37 6.13 -0.30 4.08
N LYS A 38 7.40 -0.28 3.67
CA LYS A 38 8.48 0.50 4.30
C LYS A 38 8.56 1.95 3.81
N GLY A 39 7.58 2.39 3.02
CA GLY A 39 7.44 3.76 2.54
C GLY A 39 8.27 4.08 1.30
N GLU A 40 8.60 3.09 0.47
CA GLU A 40 9.38 3.30 -0.75
C GLU A 40 8.69 4.24 -1.73
N PHE A 41 7.38 4.07 -1.92
CA PHE A 41 6.57 4.97 -2.73
C PHE A 41 6.50 6.37 -2.08
N LEU A 42 6.15 6.44 -0.81
CA LEU A 42 6.04 7.67 -0.04
C LEU A 42 7.33 8.51 -0.11
N GLU A 43 8.51 7.87 0.08
CA GLU A 43 9.81 8.52 0.02
C GLU A 43 10.05 9.22 -1.32
N ASN A 44 9.68 8.56 -2.42
CA ASN A 44 9.82 9.12 -3.77
C ASN A 44 8.80 10.22 -4.07
N MET A 45 7.63 10.22 -3.41
CA MET A 45 6.58 11.22 -3.63
C MET A 45 6.76 12.48 -2.77
N LEU A 46 7.53 12.42 -1.68
CA LEU A 46 7.81 13.57 -0.81
C LEU A 46 8.58 14.71 -1.50
N ILE A 47 9.17 14.46 -2.67
CA ILE A 47 9.82 15.49 -3.50
C ILE A 47 8.80 16.39 -4.23
N LEU A 48 7.52 16.01 -4.26
CA LEU A 48 6.48 16.79 -4.92
C LEU A 48 6.09 17.99 -4.05
N GLU A 49 6.45 19.19 -4.49
CA GLU A 49 6.24 20.42 -3.72
C GLU A 49 4.74 20.78 -3.62
N ASN A 50 3.96 20.46 -4.66
CA ASN A 50 2.52 20.69 -4.73
C ASN A 50 1.71 19.76 -3.80
N VAL A 51 2.29 18.68 -3.31
CA VAL A 51 1.62 17.75 -2.38
C VAL A 51 1.81 18.23 -0.94
N ASN A 52 0.68 18.48 -0.28
CA ASN A 52 0.62 19.04 1.07
C ASN A 52 0.36 17.98 2.14
N SER A 53 -0.23 16.85 1.76
CA SER A 53 -0.65 15.81 2.71
C SER A 53 -0.46 14.42 2.12
N PHE A 54 0.14 13.54 2.93
CA PHE A 54 0.34 12.14 2.64
C PHE A 54 -0.34 11.30 3.71
N TYR A 55 -1.11 10.31 3.30
CA TYR A 55 -1.80 9.36 4.18
C TYR A 55 -1.35 7.97 3.82
N ALA A 56 -0.59 7.31 4.70
CA ALA A 56 -0.01 6.01 4.44
C ALA A 56 -0.58 4.95 5.38
N PHE A 57 -1.02 3.84 4.80
CA PHE A 57 -1.68 2.73 5.49
C PHE A 57 -0.86 1.46 5.35
N GLU A 58 -0.44 0.89 6.49
CA GLU A 58 0.31 -0.35 6.55
C GLU A 58 -0.22 -1.22 7.70
N PRO A 59 -0.84 -2.37 7.42
CA PRO A 59 -1.45 -3.22 8.44
C PRO A 59 -0.43 -4.02 9.27
N GLN A 60 0.71 -4.41 8.70
CA GLN A 60 1.70 -5.22 9.39
C GLN A 60 2.41 -4.39 10.46
N LYS A 61 2.19 -4.72 11.72
CA LYS A 61 2.72 -3.96 12.85
C LYS A 61 4.23 -3.74 12.80
N ASN A 62 5.00 -4.77 12.45
CA ASN A 62 6.47 -4.67 12.39
C ASN A 62 6.92 -3.71 11.29
N ILE A 63 6.31 -3.81 10.10
CA ILE A 63 6.59 -2.93 8.96
C ILE A 63 6.12 -1.50 9.26
N PHE A 64 4.94 -1.36 9.87
CA PHE A 64 4.43 -0.06 10.32
C PHE A 64 5.37 0.66 11.30
N LEU A 65 6.03 -0.07 12.21
CA LEU A 65 7.02 0.53 13.12
C LEU A 65 8.22 1.10 12.36
N GLU A 66 8.73 0.38 11.34
CA GLU A 66 9.81 0.88 10.47
C GLU A 66 9.35 2.12 9.67
N LEU A 67 8.14 2.08 9.12
CA LEU A 67 7.51 3.21 8.42
C LEU A 67 7.37 4.44 9.35
N ASN A 68 6.89 4.21 10.56
CA ASN A 68 6.70 5.27 11.57
C ASN A 68 8.03 5.88 12.02
N GLU A 69 9.08 5.08 12.20
CA GLU A 69 10.41 5.58 12.54
C GLU A 69 10.94 6.56 11.47
N LYS A 70 10.72 6.24 10.19
CA LYS A 70 11.18 7.08 9.08
C LYS A 70 10.41 8.39 8.94
N PHE A 71 9.08 8.36 9.07
CA PHE A 71 8.23 9.46 8.60
C PHE A 71 7.42 10.19 9.68
N SER A 72 7.34 9.69 10.92
CA SER A 72 6.52 10.32 11.99
C SER A 72 6.87 11.77 12.31
N LYS A 73 8.10 12.20 12.02
CA LYS A 73 8.55 13.59 12.22
C LYS A 73 8.16 14.51 11.06
N ASN A 74 7.72 13.98 9.94
CA ASN A 74 7.33 14.78 8.79
C ASN A 74 5.88 15.24 8.95
N LYS A 75 5.68 16.54 9.11
CA LYS A 75 4.35 17.14 9.36
C LYS A 75 3.35 16.97 8.22
N LYS A 76 3.82 16.65 7.00
CA LYS A 76 2.95 16.37 5.86
C LYS A 76 2.43 14.93 5.87
N VAL A 77 2.96 14.03 6.70
CA VAL A 77 2.69 12.58 6.65
C VAL A 77 1.84 12.15 7.85
N SER A 78 0.73 11.50 7.56
CA SER A 78 -0.13 10.81 8.51
C SER A 78 -0.03 9.31 8.29
N LEU A 79 0.29 8.56 9.33
CA LEU A 79 0.54 7.12 9.27
C LEU A 79 -0.55 6.35 10.03
N PHE A 80 -1.03 5.25 9.46
CA PHE A 80 -2.12 4.46 10.00
C PHE A 80 -1.80 2.97 9.96
N ASN A 81 -1.90 2.31 11.13
CA ASN A 81 -1.74 0.86 11.23
C ASN A 81 -3.09 0.15 11.04
N TYR A 82 -3.66 0.26 9.84
CA TYR A 82 -4.91 -0.36 9.42
C TYR A 82 -4.72 -1.09 8.10
N ALA A 83 -5.46 -2.18 7.90
CA ALA A 83 -5.75 -2.67 6.57
C ALA A 83 -6.94 -1.90 6.00
N MET A 84 -6.86 -1.48 4.75
CA MET A 84 -8.00 -0.86 4.07
C MET A 84 -8.85 -1.93 3.41
N ASP A 85 -10.19 -1.84 3.57
CA ASP A 85 -11.13 -2.88 3.20
C ASP A 85 -12.51 -2.29 2.89
N ASN A 86 -13.49 -3.14 2.58
CA ASN A 86 -14.89 -2.75 2.37
C ASN A 86 -15.71 -2.65 3.67
N GLU A 87 -15.17 -3.09 4.81
CA GLU A 87 -15.85 -3.06 6.11
C GLU A 87 -14.87 -2.77 7.27
N ILE A 88 -15.41 -2.28 8.39
CA ILE A 88 -14.65 -2.00 9.61
C ILE A 88 -14.81 -3.18 10.54
N THR A 89 -13.75 -3.98 10.68
CA THR A 89 -13.74 -5.19 11.50
C THR A 89 -12.31 -5.58 11.86
N ASN A 90 -12.14 -6.72 12.52
CA ASN A 90 -10.83 -7.35 12.68
C ASN A 90 -10.74 -8.54 11.72
N LYS A 91 -9.67 -8.59 10.94
CA LYS A 91 -9.38 -9.70 10.00
C LYS A 91 -8.01 -10.30 10.28
N LYS A 92 -7.82 -11.54 9.85
CA LYS A 92 -6.51 -12.20 9.91
C LYS A 92 -5.70 -11.89 8.67
N LEU A 93 -4.56 -11.25 8.86
CA LEU A 93 -3.56 -11.04 7.82
C LEU A 93 -2.62 -12.23 7.77
N LYS A 94 -2.45 -12.83 6.60
CA LYS A 94 -1.50 -13.91 6.36
C LYS A 94 -0.20 -13.35 5.78
N ILE A 95 0.92 -13.59 6.44
CA ILE A 95 2.23 -13.11 6.01
C ILE A 95 3.03 -14.21 5.35
N ASN A 96 3.59 -13.90 4.19
CA ASN A 96 4.55 -14.74 3.51
C ASN A 96 5.96 -14.55 4.08
N LYS A 97 6.81 -15.60 4.05
CA LYS A 97 8.24 -15.55 4.42
C LYS A 97 9.03 -14.46 3.69
N LEU A 98 8.63 -14.10 2.48
CA LEU A 98 9.16 -12.95 1.77
C LEU A 98 8.37 -11.73 2.23
N SER A 99 8.99 -10.90 3.05
CA SER A 99 8.40 -9.69 3.67
C SER A 99 7.76 -8.68 2.70
N MET A 100 7.83 -8.94 1.41
CA MET A 100 7.27 -8.12 0.34
C MET A 100 5.83 -8.49 -0.06
N THR A 101 5.30 -9.59 0.47
CA THR A 101 3.95 -10.03 0.08
C THR A 101 3.17 -10.50 1.29
N SER A 102 2.18 -9.73 1.64
CA SER A 102 1.17 -10.11 2.63
C SER A 102 -0.21 -9.87 2.04
N SER A 103 -1.15 -10.75 2.32
CA SER A 103 -2.51 -10.63 1.77
C SER A 103 -3.57 -11.03 2.77
N LEU A 104 -4.70 -10.32 2.74
CA LEU A 104 -5.94 -10.70 3.43
C LEU A 104 -6.73 -11.74 2.62
N ALA A 105 -6.41 -11.92 1.33
CA ALA A 105 -7.09 -12.86 0.45
C ALA A 105 -6.71 -14.30 0.79
N GLU A 106 -7.66 -15.23 0.66
CA GLU A 106 -7.36 -16.66 0.66
C GLU A 106 -6.54 -17.01 -0.57
N ILE A 107 -5.37 -17.61 -0.36
CA ILE A 107 -4.53 -18.00 -1.49
C ILE A 107 -5.08 -19.24 -2.15
N ASN A 108 -5.38 -19.10 -3.43
CA ASN A 108 -5.64 -20.25 -4.28
C ASN A 108 -4.30 -20.90 -4.66
N GLU A 109 -3.90 -21.95 -3.91
CA GLU A 109 -2.65 -22.69 -4.14
C GLU A 109 -2.54 -23.30 -5.57
N LYS A 110 -3.65 -23.37 -6.31
CA LYS A 110 -3.71 -23.86 -7.70
C LYS A 110 -3.42 -22.76 -8.72
N SER A 111 -3.26 -21.52 -8.30
CA SER A 111 -2.96 -20.40 -9.20
C SER A 111 -1.66 -20.63 -9.96
N LEU A 112 -1.70 -20.49 -11.27
CA LEU A 112 -0.53 -20.60 -12.16
C LEU A 112 0.54 -19.56 -11.80
N TYR A 113 0.13 -18.38 -11.35
CA TYR A 113 0.99 -17.29 -10.88
C TYR A 113 1.78 -17.70 -9.62
N LEU A 114 1.13 -18.30 -8.63
CA LEU A 114 1.82 -18.80 -7.44
C LEU A 114 2.80 -19.93 -7.76
N LYS A 115 2.45 -20.83 -8.67
CA LYS A 115 3.37 -21.89 -9.14
C LYS A 115 4.58 -21.30 -9.83
N PHE A 116 4.40 -20.26 -10.65
CA PHE A 116 5.49 -19.59 -11.35
C PHE A 116 6.35 -18.77 -10.37
N LYS A 117 5.74 -18.05 -9.44
CA LYS A 117 6.43 -17.32 -8.36
C LYS A 117 7.24 -18.28 -7.47
N ASN A 118 6.65 -19.39 -7.03
CA ASN A 118 7.32 -20.37 -6.20
C ASN A 118 8.44 -21.10 -6.96
N PHE A 119 8.30 -21.31 -8.28
CA PHE A 119 9.36 -21.84 -9.13
C PHE A 119 10.55 -20.88 -9.23
N LEU A 120 10.31 -19.59 -9.44
CA LEU A 120 11.36 -18.57 -9.53
C LEU A 120 12.09 -18.32 -8.20
N THR A 121 11.38 -18.43 -7.08
CA THR A 121 11.94 -18.15 -5.74
C THR A 121 12.47 -19.38 -5.03
N PHE A 122 12.29 -20.60 -5.61
CA PHE A 122 12.61 -21.88 -4.97
C PHE A 122 11.98 -22.05 -3.58
N THR A 123 10.94 -21.29 -3.25
CA THR A 123 10.26 -21.31 -1.97
C THR A 123 8.85 -21.88 -2.11
N LYS A 124 8.53 -22.88 -1.29
CA LYS A 124 7.13 -23.23 -1.04
C LYS A 124 6.52 -22.08 -0.23
N SER A 125 5.30 -21.65 -0.60
CA SER A 125 4.53 -20.66 0.16
C SER A 125 4.17 -21.24 1.55
N ASN A 126 5.04 -21.04 2.52
CA ASN A 126 4.74 -21.35 3.89
C ASN A 126 4.40 -20.03 4.59
N TYR A 127 3.13 -19.83 4.92
CA TYR A 127 2.72 -18.77 5.85
C TYR A 127 3.32 -19.12 7.22
N GLU A 128 4.04 -18.16 7.80
CA GLU A 128 4.64 -18.38 9.11
C GLU A 128 3.83 -17.77 10.23
N GLU A 129 3.07 -16.71 9.96
CA GLU A 129 2.34 -16.01 11.00
C GLU A 129 1.00 -15.46 10.48
N GLU A 130 -0.04 -15.60 11.31
CA GLU A 130 -1.33 -14.90 11.14
C GLU A 130 -1.42 -13.83 12.22
N TYR A 131 -1.74 -12.59 11.82
CA TYR A 131 -2.01 -11.51 12.76
C TYR A 131 -3.45 -11.04 12.62
N GLU A 132 -4.05 -10.67 13.75
CA GLU A 132 -5.26 -9.87 13.70
C GLU A 132 -4.89 -8.43 13.36
N VAL A 133 -5.53 -7.88 12.34
CA VAL A 133 -5.42 -6.49 11.94
C VAL A 133 -6.79 -5.83 11.94
N GLN A 134 -6.83 -4.60 12.39
CA GLN A 134 -8.04 -3.79 12.27
C GLN A 134 -8.18 -3.33 10.83
N THR A 135 -9.37 -3.50 10.25
CA THR A 135 -9.72 -2.95 8.94
C THR A 135 -10.47 -1.64 9.07
N ASN A 136 -10.37 -0.81 8.05
CA ASN A 136 -11.14 0.42 7.92
C ASN A 136 -11.47 0.67 6.45
N THR A 137 -12.36 1.62 6.16
CA THR A 137 -12.72 1.99 4.80
C THR A 137 -12.21 3.38 4.45
N VAL A 138 -11.88 3.61 3.17
CA VAL A 138 -11.49 4.95 2.69
C VAL A 138 -12.62 5.95 2.94
N ASP A 139 -13.86 5.53 2.69
CA ASP A 139 -15.04 6.36 2.90
C ASP A 139 -15.13 6.87 4.35
N LYS A 140 -14.81 6.02 5.33
CA LYS A 140 -14.88 6.38 6.76
C LYS A 140 -13.71 7.25 7.20
N ILE A 141 -12.48 6.88 6.83
CA ILE A 141 -11.27 7.63 7.22
C ILE A 141 -11.32 9.06 6.69
N PHE A 142 -11.81 9.23 5.46
CA PHE A 142 -11.83 10.52 4.79
C PHE A 142 -13.21 11.21 4.79
N GLU A 143 -14.14 10.77 5.66
CA GLU A 143 -15.53 11.27 5.73
C GLU A 143 -15.61 12.80 5.69
N SER A 144 -14.75 13.48 6.46
CA SER A 144 -14.69 14.95 6.57
C SER A 144 -13.62 15.61 5.71
N ILE A 145 -12.87 14.86 4.91
CA ILE A 145 -11.75 15.36 4.11
C ILE A 145 -12.10 15.29 2.62
N SER A 146 -12.00 16.43 1.92
CA SER A 146 -12.18 16.45 0.47
C SER A 146 -11.00 15.81 -0.25
N LEU A 147 -11.28 14.93 -1.22
CA LEU A 147 -10.30 14.22 -2.02
C LEU A 147 -10.27 14.67 -3.50
N LYS A 148 -10.81 15.84 -3.83
CA LYS A 148 -10.90 16.38 -5.20
C LYS A 148 -9.55 16.56 -5.91
N LYS A 149 -8.47 16.68 -5.15
CA LYS A 149 -7.09 16.77 -5.66
C LYS A 149 -6.22 15.68 -5.04
N ALA A 150 -6.73 14.45 -5.01
CA ALA A 150 -6.01 13.33 -4.43
C ALA A 150 -5.58 12.32 -5.50
N LEU A 151 -4.45 11.68 -5.25
CA LEU A 151 -4.07 10.41 -5.83
C LEU A 151 -4.31 9.32 -4.80
N LEU A 152 -5.02 8.27 -5.18
CA LEU A 152 -5.17 7.05 -4.42
C LEU A 152 -4.30 5.96 -5.04
N LYS A 153 -3.25 5.51 -4.34
CA LYS A 153 -2.50 4.31 -4.68
C LYS A 153 -3.05 3.14 -3.87
N ILE A 154 -3.25 2.01 -4.53
CA ILE A 154 -3.68 0.75 -3.93
C ILE A 154 -2.72 -0.35 -4.37
N ASP A 155 -2.02 -0.93 -3.40
CA ASP A 155 -1.06 -2.01 -3.58
C ASP A 155 -1.18 -2.97 -2.39
N VAL A 156 -2.15 -3.88 -2.47
CA VAL A 156 -2.58 -4.74 -1.35
C VAL A 156 -2.58 -6.24 -1.71
N GLU A 157 -1.84 -6.60 -2.76
CA GLU A 157 -1.54 -7.98 -3.12
C GLU A 157 -2.79 -8.88 -3.26
N GLY A 158 -3.77 -8.42 -4.06
CA GLY A 158 -4.96 -9.19 -4.43
C GLY A 158 -6.23 -8.81 -3.64
N PHE A 159 -6.20 -7.72 -2.87
CA PHE A 159 -7.35 -7.22 -2.12
C PHE A 159 -7.85 -5.85 -2.63
N GLU A 160 -7.40 -5.44 -3.80
CA GLU A 160 -7.67 -4.13 -4.42
C GLU A 160 -9.18 -3.88 -4.57
N MET A 161 -9.93 -4.92 -4.97
CA MET A 161 -11.38 -4.79 -5.14
C MET A 161 -12.11 -4.48 -3.84
N SER A 162 -11.71 -5.07 -2.71
CA SER A 162 -12.29 -4.76 -1.41
C SER A 162 -12.01 -3.32 -0.99
N VAL A 163 -10.79 -2.82 -1.24
CA VAL A 163 -10.45 -1.41 -1.00
C VAL A 163 -11.32 -0.49 -1.86
N ILE A 164 -11.49 -0.80 -3.16
CA ILE A 164 -12.35 -0.06 -4.08
C ILE A 164 -13.81 -0.05 -3.56
N GLU A 165 -14.30 -1.19 -3.07
CA GLU A 165 -15.64 -1.28 -2.50
C GLU A 165 -15.81 -0.42 -1.25
N GLY A 166 -14.78 -0.34 -0.39
CA GLY A 166 -14.74 0.53 0.79
C GLY A 166 -14.48 2.01 0.48
N SER A 167 -14.33 2.35 -0.79
CA SER A 167 -14.02 3.71 -1.27
C SER A 167 -15.13 4.31 -2.12
N LYS A 168 -16.27 3.65 -2.31
CA LYS A 168 -17.31 3.97 -3.31
C LYS A 168 -17.78 5.43 -3.30
N MET A 169 -17.87 6.04 -2.13
CA MET A 169 -18.28 7.45 -2.01
C MET A 169 -17.14 8.38 -2.36
N LYS A 170 -15.95 8.14 -1.79
CA LYS A 170 -14.76 8.97 -1.97
C LYS A 170 -14.12 8.84 -3.36
N LEU A 171 -14.23 7.68 -4.01
CA LEU A 171 -13.80 7.50 -5.40
C LEU A 171 -14.48 8.46 -6.39
N ARG A 172 -15.67 8.96 -6.08
CA ARG A 172 -16.35 9.98 -6.91
C ARG A 172 -15.65 11.34 -6.85
N GLU A 173 -14.86 11.58 -5.83
CA GLU A 173 -14.08 12.82 -5.66
C GLU A 173 -12.63 12.67 -6.16
N ILE A 174 -12.08 11.46 -6.12
CA ILE A 174 -10.67 11.18 -6.40
C ILE A 174 -10.43 11.20 -7.93
N PRO A 175 -9.61 12.13 -8.44
CA PRO A 175 -9.37 12.22 -9.89
C PRO A 175 -8.37 11.19 -10.41
N PHE A 176 -7.48 10.65 -9.57
CA PHE A 176 -6.40 9.75 -9.98
C PHE A 176 -6.31 8.53 -9.08
N VAL A 177 -6.27 7.35 -9.70
CA VAL A 177 -6.07 6.07 -9.01
C VAL A 177 -4.91 5.33 -9.66
N LEU A 178 -3.98 4.85 -8.85
CA LEU A 178 -2.87 3.98 -9.23
C LEU A 178 -3.10 2.61 -8.59
N LEU A 179 -3.16 1.57 -9.40
CA LEU A 179 -3.26 0.18 -8.97
C LEU A 179 -1.96 -0.55 -9.32
N GLU A 180 -1.40 -1.30 -8.36
CA GLU A 180 -0.22 -2.14 -8.52
C GLU A 180 -0.51 -3.60 -8.15
#